data_dc484a1184d10fbb0ce4a4e3e5068515
#
_entry.id   dc484a1184d10fbb0ce4a4e3e5068515
#
_cell.length_a   1.000
_cell.length_b   1.000
_cell.length_c   1.000
_cell.angle_alpha   90.00
_cell.angle_beta   90.00
_cell.angle_gamma   90.00
#
_symmetry.space_group_name_H-M   'P 1'
#
loop_
_entity.id
_entity.type
_entity.pdbx_description
1 polymer ?
#
loop_
_entity_poly.entity_id
_entity_poly.type
_entity_poly.pdbx_seq_one_letter_code
_entity_poly.pdbx_strand_id
1 'polypeptide(L)'
;MPTVDLIDETYLVVDRSVLAGHVHDRVRWRTWWPDLTLSIFMDRGADGIRWSVTGSWVGSAEIWLEPFADGVLLHLYLRLDPVGAPLTRRAADRQRRGYALAWKRHVNALKDDLEGGRAAGEPRAVSDRGQG
;
A
#
# COMPACT_ATOMS: atom_id res chain seq x y z
N MET A 1 -10.62 -19.23 1.92
CA MET A 1 -9.58 -18.48 1.21
C MET A 1 -10.18 -17.30 0.47
N PRO A 2 -9.64 -16.07 0.60
CA PRO A 2 -10.19 -14.93 -0.14
C PRO A 2 -10.07 -15.11 -1.64
N THR A 3 -11.03 -14.55 -2.37
CA THR A 3 -11.04 -14.56 -3.84
C THR A 3 -9.84 -13.80 -4.39
N VAL A 4 -9.54 -12.62 -3.83
CA VAL A 4 -8.34 -11.87 -4.13
C VAL A 4 -7.47 -11.90 -2.88
N ASP A 5 -6.28 -12.45 -2.99
CA ASP A 5 -5.30 -12.50 -1.91
C ASP A 5 -3.98 -12.01 -2.48
N LEU A 6 -3.66 -10.76 -2.19
CA LEU A 6 -2.49 -10.08 -2.74
C LEU A 6 -1.55 -9.69 -1.62
N ILE A 7 -0.28 -10.09 -1.76
CA ILE A 7 0.80 -9.71 -0.86
C ILE A 7 1.88 -9.07 -1.71
N ASP A 8 2.37 -7.91 -1.28
CA ASP A 8 3.43 -7.20 -1.96
C ASP A 8 4.41 -6.61 -0.95
N GLU A 9 5.68 -6.55 -1.34
CA GLU A 9 6.73 -5.89 -0.58
C GLU A 9 7.48 -4.93 -1.50
N THR A 10 7.71 -3.71 -1.02
CA THR A 10 8.49 -2.72 -1.76
C THR A 10 9.41 -2.01 -0.79
N TYR A 11 10.71 -1.94 -1.15
CA TYR A 11 11.70 -1.25 -0.34
C TYR A 11 11.78 0.21 -0.77
N LEU A 12 11.66 1.13 0.19
CA LEU A 12 11.81 2.58 -0.04
C LEU A 12 12.91 3.10 0.87
N VAL A 13 13.82 3.88 0.29
CA VAL A 13 14.89 4.51 1.05
C VAL A 13 14.40 5.88 1.52
N VAL A 14 13.69 5.86 2.64
CA VAL A 14 12.99 7.02 3.19
C VAL A 14 12.84 6.84 4.70
N ASP A 15 12.69 7.94 5.42
CA ASP A 15 12.36 7.89 6.84
C ASP A 15 10.97 7.31 7.03
N ARG A 16 10.82 6.37 7.97
CA ARG A 16 9.55 5.70 8.23
C ARG A 16 8.43 6.68 8.59
N SER A 17 8.72 7.71 9.36
CA SER A 17 7.69 8.67 9.76
C SER A 17 7.17 9.49 8.58
N VAL A 18 8.03 9.76 7.60
CA VAL A 18 7.62 10.44 6.37
C VAL A 18 6.70 9.53 5.56
N LEU A 19 7.10 8.28 5.37
CA LEU A 19 6.29 7.31 4.64
C LEU A 19 4.94 7.07 5.33
N ALA A 20 4.94 6.98 6.66
CA ALA A 20 3.72 6.79 7.43
C ALA A 20 2.72 7.93 7.19
N GLY A 21 3.19 9.17 7.08
CA GLY A 21 2.33 10.30 6.75
C GLY A 21 1.62 10.14 5.42
N HIS A 22 2.32 9.62 4.41
CA HIS A 22 1.71 9.35 3.11
C HIS A 22 0.73 8.20 3.16
N VAL A 23 1.04 7.16 3.93
CA VAL A 23 0.18 5.99 4.08
C VAL A 23 -1.11 6.34 4.83
N HIS A 24 -1.09 7.36 5.68
CA HIS A 24 -2.27 7.80 6.42
C HIS A 24 -3.08 8.86 5.67
N ASP A 25 -2.67 9.25 4.47
CA ASP A 25 -3.37 10.27 3.68
C ASP A 25 -4.57 9.65 2.96
N ARG A 26 -5.78 10.08 3.35
CA ARG A 26 -7.03 9.55 2.80
C ARG A 26 -7.18 9.82 1.30
N VAL A 27 -6.59 10.89 0.79
CA VAL A 27 -6.62 11.19 -0.65
C VAL A 27 -5.86 10.12 -1.41
N ARG A 28 -4.74 9.64 -0.86
CA ARG A 28 -3.98 8.56 -1.48
C ARG A 28 -4.75 7.25 -1.50
N TRP A 29 -5.50 6.94 -0.44
CA TRP A 29 -6.29 5.71 -0.42
C TRP A 29 -7.29 5.68 -1.57
N ARG A 30 -7.94 6.81 -1.85
CA ARG A 30 -8.89 6.92 -2.95
C ARG A 30 -8.22 6.81 -4.32
N THR A 31 -6.98 7.26 -4.41
CA THR A 31 -6.18 7.10 -5.62
C THR A 31 -5.73 5.66 -5.81
N TRP A 32 -5.29 5.02 -4.73
CA TRP A 32 -4.79 3.64 -4.80
C TRP A 32 -5.91 2.64 -5.05
N TRP A 33 -7.06 2.83 -4.41
CA TRP A 33 -8.19 1.89 -4.47
C TRP A 33 -9.50 2.63 -4.63
N PRO A 34 -9.76 3.19 -5.83
CA PRO A 34 -10.96 4.01 -6.04
C PRO A 34 -12.26 3.20 -5.97
N ASP A 35 -12.18 1.89 -6.12
CA ASP A 35 -13.33 0.99 -6.11
C ASP A 35 -13.56 0.33 -4.74
N LEU A 36 -12.77 0.66 -3.73
CA LEU A 36 -12.91 0.09 -2.40
C LEU A 36 -13.42 1.14 -1.42
N THR A 37 -14.34 0.73 -0.55
CA THR A 37 -14.76 1.56 0.58
C THR A 37 -14.00 1.11 1.80
N LEU A 38 -13.13 1.98 2.32
CA LEU A 38 -12.23 1.67 3.41
C LEU A 38 -12.70 2.33 4.71
N SER A 39 -12.67 1.56 5.78
CA SER A 39 -12.87 2.06 7.15
C SER A 39 -11.67 1.65 7.98
N ILE A 40 -11.12 2.54 8.77
CA ILE A 40 -9.97 2.24 9.61
C ILE A 40 -10.38 1.19 10.64
N PHE A 41 -9.73 0.04 10.58
CA PHE A 41 -9.89 -1.02 11.58
C PHE A 41 -8.89 -0.85 12.71
N MET A 42 -7.64 -0.53 12.39
CA MET A 42 -6.58 -0.32 13.37
C MET A 42 -5.54 0.65 12.81
N ASP A 43 -5.37 1.77 13.49
CA ASP A 43 -4.31 2.71 13.15
C ASP A 43 -3.09 2.37 14.00
N ARG A 44 -1.98 2.02 13.35
CA ARG A 44 -0.74 1.63 14.02
C ARG A 44 0.31 2.74 13.96
N GLY A 45 -0.08 3.96 13.61
CA GLY A 45 0.85 5.09 13.56
C GLY A 45 1.99 4.85 12.58
N ALA A 46 3.22 4.96 13.08
CA ALA A 46 4.40 4.79 12.23
C ALA A 46 4.57 3.36 11.70
N ASP A 47 3.90 2.37 12.30
CA ASP A 47 3.99 0.98 11.86
C ASP A 47 3.03 0.64 10.74
N GLY A 48 2.06 1.51 10.45
CA GLY A 48 1.13 1.30 9.35
C GLY A 48 -0.32 1.48 9.73
N ILE A 49 -1.20 0.80 8.97
CA ILE A 49 -2.63 0.95 9.14
C ILE A 49 -3.35 -0.26 8.54
N ARG A 50 -4.45 -0.64 9.17
CA ARG A 50 -5.31 -1.71 8.69
C ARG A 50 -6.72 -1.21 8.50
N TRP A 51 -7.33 -1.59 7.37
CA TRP A 51 -8.69 -1.19 6.99
C TRP A 51 -9.61 -2.40 6.87
N SER A 52 -10.88 -2.18 7.17
CA SER A 52 -11.95 -3.06 6.72
C SER A 52 -12.44 -2.55 5.37
N VAL A 53 -12.76 -3.47 4.48
CA VAL A 53 -13.29 -3.15 3.14
C VAL A 53 -14.76 -3.54 3.09
N THR A 54 -15.58 -2.62 2.59
CA THR A 54 -17.02 -2.85 2.37
C THR A 54 -17.42 -2.32 0.99
N GLY A 55 -18.66 -2.51 0.61
CA GLY A 55 -19.18 -2.10 -0.69
C GLY A 55 -19.31 -3.29 -1.63
N SER A 56 -18.84 -3.14 -2.86
CA SER A 56 -18.87 -4.24 -3.85
C SER A 56 -17.96 -5.40 -3.49
N TRP A 57 -16.96 -5.13 -2.66
CA TRP A 57 -16.01 -6.10 -2.11
C TRP A 57 -16.09 -6.03 -0.60
N VAL A 58 -15.86 -7.17 0.05
CA VAL A 58 -15.69 -7.23 1.51
C VAL A 58 -14.36 -7.89 1.82
N GLY A 59 -13.73 -7.46 2.90
CA GLY A 59 -12.46 -8.03 3.31
C GLY A 59 -11.61 -7.06 4.11
N SER A 60 -10.31 -7.09 3.85
CA SER A 60 -9.35 -6.25 4.58
C SER A 60 -8.22 -5.79 3.68
N ALA A 61 -7.65 -4.65 4.05
CA ALA A 61 -6.41 -4.15 3.48
C ALA A 61 -5.51 -3.76 4.64
N GLU A 62 -4.21 -3.97 4.48
CA GLU A 62 -3.25 -3.61 5.51
C GLU A 62 -1.95 -3.17 4.87
N ILE A 63 -1.38 -2.08 5.39
CA ILE A 63 -0.01 -1.68 5.10
C ILE A 63 0.77 -1.76 6.40
N TRP A 64 1.89 -2.49 6.36
CA TRP A 64 2.83 -2.58 7.46
C TRP A 64 4.16 -2.01 6.99
N LEU A 65 4.72 -1.12 7.80
CA LEU A 65 5.98 -0.42 7.51
C LEU A 65 7.06 -1.00 8.42
N GLU A 66 7.92 -1.83 7.84
CA GLU A 66 8.99 -2.50 8.58
C GLU A 66 10.30 -1.75 8.36
N PRO A 67 10.94 -1.24 9.42
CA PRO A 67 12.29 -0.66 9.28
C PRO A 67 13.25 -1.72 8.76
N PHE A 68 14.01 -1.37 7.73
CA PHE A 68 14.96 -2.29 7.12
C PHE A 68 16.10 -1.49 6.51
N ALA A 69 17.34 -1.85 6.87
CA ALA A 69 18.52 -1.12 6.41
C ALA A 69 18.38 0.38 6.66
N ASP A 70 18.62 1.22 5.65
CA ASP A 70 18.47 2.67 5.77
C ASP A 70 17.08 3.17 5.32
N GLY A 71 16.12 2.27 5.21
CA GLY A 71 14.79 2.60 4.72
C GLY A 71 13.70 1.76 5.37
N VAL A 72 12.68 1.46 4.57
CA VAL A 72 11.46 0.79 5.00
C VAL A 72 11.03 -0.24 3.96
N LEU A 73 10.66 -1.42 4.42
CA LEU A 73 9.90 -2.36 3.61
C LEU A 73 8.42 -2.06 3.81
N LEU A 74 7.74 -1.67 2.73
CA LEU A 74 6.31 -1.45 2.74
C LEU A 74 5.62 -2.75 2.32
N HIS A 75 4.91 -3.37 3.26
CA HIS A 75 4.16 -4.59 3.02
C HIS A 75 2.71 -4.24 2.77
N LEU A 76 2.15 -4.74 1.67
CA LEU A 76 0.72 -4.65 1.41
C LEU A 76 0.08 -6.02 1.52
N TYR A 77 -1.03 -6.10 2.22
CA TYR A 77 -1.90 -7.27 2.28
C TYR A 77 -3.29 -6.83 1.86
N LEU A 78 -3.81 -7.44 0.79
CA LEU A 78 -5.15 -7.13 0.28
C LEU A 78 -5.93 -8.43 0.13
N ARG A 79 -7.01 -8.57 0.88
CA ARG A 79 -7.83 -9.79 0.90
C ARG A 79 -9.27 -9.39 0.67
N LEU A 80 -9.82 -9.80 -0.48
CA LEU A 80 -11.13 -9.36 -0.93
C LEU A 80 -11.98 -10.54 -1.39
N ASP A 81 -13.27 -10.47 -1.07
CA ASP A 81 -14.29 -11.35 -1.63
C ASP A 81 -15.38 -10.49 -2.25
N PRO A 82 -15.96 -10.91 -3.39
CA PRO A 82 -17.06 -10.15 -3.98
C PRO A 82 -18.31 -10.31 -3.14
N VAL A 83 -19.13 -9.26 -3.13
CA VAL A 83 -20.48 -9.34 -2.57
C VAL A 83 -21.37 -9.93 -3.66
N GLY A 84 -22.11 -10.99 -3.30
CA GLY A 84 -22.99 -11.67 -4.26
C GLY A 84 -22.35 -12.94 -4.79
N ALA A 85 -22.53 -13.19 -6.09
CA ALA A 85 -22.10 -14.44 -6.70
C ALA A 85 -20.57 -14.59 -6.71
N PRO A 86 -20.05 -15.78 -6.42
CA PRO A 86 -18.61 -16.00 -6.50
C PRO A 86 -18.08 -15.80 -7.92
N LEU A 87 -16.83 -15.36 -8.02
CA LEU A 87 -16.17 -15.25 -9.32
C LEU A 87 -15.62 -16.60 -9.77
N THR A 88 -15.53 -16.79 -11.08
CA THR A 88 -14.77 -17.90 -11.63
C THR A 88 -13.30 -17.72 -11.28
N ARG A 89 -12.53 -18.80 -11.34
CA ARG A 89 -11.08 -18.73 -11.11
C ARG A 89 -10.41 -17.74 -12.06
N ARG A 90 -10.80 -17.77 -13.34
CA ARG A 90 -10.24 -16.86 -14.35
C ARG A 90 -10.55 -15.39 -14.02
N ALA A 91 -11.78 -15.10 -13.62
CA ALA A 91 -12.18 -13.75 -13.25
C ALA A 91 -11.46 -13.29 -11.98
N ALA A 92 -11.32 -14.19 -11.00
CA ALA A 92 -10.58 -13.89 -9.75
C ALA A 92 -9.12 -13.58 -10.04
N ASP A 93 -8.47 -14.39 -10.90
CA ASP A 93 -7.07 -14.16 -11.28
C ASP A 93 -6.91 -12.83 -11.99
N ARG A 94 -7.84 -12.48 -12.86
CA ARG A 94 -7.81 -11.21 -13.57
C ARG A 94 -7.92 -10.03 -12.61
N GLN A 95 -8.82 -10.12 -11.63
CA GLN A 95 -8.96 -9.08 -10.61
C GLN A 95 -7.68 -8.94 -9.78
N ARG A 96 -7.13 -10.06 -9.33
CA ARG A 96 -5.89 -10.04 -8.54
C ARG A 96 -4.75 -9.39 -9.32
N ARG A 97 -4.59 -9.76 -10.60
CA ARG A 97 -3.53 -9.17 -11.44
C ARG A 97 -3.76 -7.67 -11.62
N GLY A 98 -5.00 -7.25 -11.79
CA GLY A 98 -5.34 -5.83 -11.92
C GLY A 98 -4.93 -5.03 -10.69
N TYR A 99 -5.26 -5.54 -9.50
CA TYR A 99 -4.88 -4.91 -8.25
C TYR A 99 -3.36 -4.90 -8.07
N ALA A 100 -2.69 -6.01 -8.41
CA ALA A 100 -1.24 -6.11 -8.28
C ALA A 100 -0.52 -5.09 -9.16
N LEU A 101 -0.93 -4.98 -10.43
CA LEU A 101 -0.32 -4.04 -11.37
C LEU A 101 -0.58 -2.59 -10.98
N ALA A 102 -1.81 -2.28 -10.59
CA ALA A 102 -2.16 -0.93 -10.15
C ALA A 102 -1.37 -0.54 -8.90
N TRP A 103 -1.28 -1.44 -7.93
CA TRP A 103 -0.51 -1.17 -6.71
C TRP A 103 0.96 -0.92 -7.02
N LYS A 104 1.59 -1.76 -7.84
CA LYS A 104 3.00 -1.57 -8.20
C LYS A 104 3.22 -0.21 -8.85
N ARG A 105 2.32 0.22 -9.71
CA ARG A 105 2.40 1.53 -10.35
C ARG A 105 2.34 2.65 -9.31
N HIS A 106 1.40 2.54 -8.37
CA HIS A 106 1.23 3.55 -7.32
C HIS A 106 2.40 3.59 -6.33
N VAL A 107 2.84 2.44 -5.85
CA VAL A 107 3.91 2.38 -4.86
C VAL A 107 5.25 2.78 -5.47
N ASN A 108 5.48 2.44 -6.74
CA ASN A 108 6.70 2.86 -7.43
C ASN A 108 6.71 4.37 -7.69
N ALA A 109 5.56 4.97 -8.00
CA ALA A 109 5.46 6.42 -8.13
C ALA A 109 5.77 7.10 -6.79
N LEU A 110 5.24 6.57 -5.70
CA LEU A 110 5.52 7.09 -4.35
C LEU A 110 7.01 6.95 -4.02
N LYS A 111 7.59 5.79 -4.33
CA LYS A 111 9.00 5.53 -4.13
C LYS A 111 9.86 6.55 -4.88
N ASP A 112 9.57 6.79 -6.15
CA ASP A 112 10.32 7.76 -6.97
C ASP A 112 10.23 9.16 -6.37
N ASP A 113 9.05 9.58 -5.94
CA ASP A 113 8.84 10.88 -5.31
C ASP A 113 9.66 11.01 -4.02
N LEU A 114 9.61 10.01 -3.16
CA LEU A 114 10.21 10.09 -1.84
C LEU A 114 11.72 9.86 -1.85
N GLU A 115 12.23 9.14 -2.83
CA GLU A 115 13.67 8.94 -2.95
C GLU A 115 14.38 10.07 -3.67
N GLY A 116 13.62 11.02 -4.22
CA GLY A 116 14.19 12.22 -4.81
C GLY A 116 15.12 11.98 -5.99
N GLY A 117 14.86 10.92 -6.76
CA GLY A 117 15.67 10.59 -7.92
C GLY A 117 17.02 9.95 -7.58
N ARG A 118 17.22 9.47 -6.35
CA ARG A 118 18.49 8.84 -5.99
C ARG A 118 18.75 7.61 -6.85
N ALA A 119 20.01 7.40 -7.20
CA ALA A 119 20.42 6.20 -7.91
C ALA A 119 20.55 5.02 -6.94
N ALA A 120 20.56 3.80 -7.48
CA ALA A 120 20.76 2.61 -6.68
C ALA A 120 22.10 2.68 -5.92
N GLY A 121 22.05 2.42 -4.61
CA GLY A 121 23.22 2.47 -3.77
C GLY A 121 23.54 3.83 -3.17
N GLU A 122 22.87 4.90 -3.59
CA GLU A 122 23.06 6.21 -2.99
C GLU A 122 22.36 6.29 -1.63
N PRO A 123 22.89 7.13 -0.69
CA PRO A 123 22.19 7.38 0.56
C PRO A 123 20.81 7.97 0.32
N ARG A 124 19.90 7.77 1.28
CA ARG A 124 18.58 8.38 1.19
C ARG A 124 18.68 9.90 1.27
N ALA A 125 17.70 10.57 0.63
CA ALA A 125 17.63 12.02 0.67
C ALA A 125 17.39 12.52 2.10
N VAL A 126 17.94 13.70 2.42
CA VAL A 126 17.70 14.34 3.70
C VAL A 126 16.25 14.82 3.74
N SER A 127 15.57 14.57 4.86
CA SER A 127 14.20 15.02 5.03
C SER A 127 14.12 16.55 5.06
N ASP A 128 13.15 17.13 4.34
CA ASP A 128 12.92 18.56 4.38
C ASP A 128 12.61 19.09 5.77
N ARG A 129 12.00 18.26 6.60
CA ARG A 129 11.76 18.62 7.98
C ARG A 129 13.02 18.93 8.74
N GLY A 130 14.11 18.25 8.43
CA GLY A 130 15.38 18.47 9.08
C GLY A 130 16.03 19.77 8.69
N GLN A 131 15.50 20.44 7.69
CA GLN A 131 16.06 21.67 7.14
C GLN A 131 15.18 22.86 7.44
N GLY A 132 13.97 22.61 7.84
CA GLY A 132 12.98 23.64 8.08
C GLY A 132 13.23 24.41 9.35
#